data_b4d2e93d2b31748c074dd9d780078cd1
#
_entry.id   b4d2e93d2b31748c074dd9d780078cd1
#
_cell.length_a   1.000
_cell.length_b   1.000
_cell.length_c   1.000
_cell.angle_alpha   90.00
_cell.angle_beta   90.00
_cell.angle_gamma   90.00
#
_symmetry.space_group_name_H-M   'P 1'
#
loop_
_entity.id
_entity.type
_entity.pdbx_description
1 polymer ?
#
loop_
_entity_poly.entity_id
_entity_poly.type
_entity_poly.pdbx_seq_one_letter_code
_entity_poly.pdbx_strand_id
1 'polypeptide(L)'
;MEVRPFGLWPSPLAPGDLAAATRFRDLAWDSDGRTLVWLEGRGPQGILVCQPHGEAPRDLNTTLSVRAQVGYGGGDFAVARGHAYFVEYSGRLYRQALASGPAHPITPEFGSAASPTPSPDGRHLVYVHSDEGRDSLAVVDTEGHHWPQRLVTGADFYMQPAWHPKGDRLAWIEWDHPQMPWDGTRLMLAQLARSRDGLPCLRNKTTLAGDIDTVVAQPHFSPNGRHLVYASDQRGHSNLWLRDLASGETRCLSEDAHDVAGPAWIQGLRAFSFSADSHTLYFIRGENSQRRAHSLNLQTGTITPILALAGYSHI
;
A
#
# COMPACT_ATOMS: atom_id res chain seq x y z
N MET A 1 -3.37 39.90 -34.52
CA MET A 1 -3.40 38.98 -33.38
C MET A 1 -4.53 39.42 -32.49
N GLU A 2 -5.58 38.61 -32.37
CA GLU A 2 -6.74 38.96 -31.55
C GLU A 2 -6.42 38.78 -30.06
N VAL A 3 -6.51 39.86 -29.30
CA VAL A 3 -6.30 39.83 -27.85
C VAL A 3 -7.65 39.50 -27.18
N ARG A 4 -7.68 38.43 -26.44
CA ARG A 4 -8.87 38.02 -25.67
C ARG A 4 -8.58 38.09 -24.17
N PRO A 5 -9.58 38.40 -23.34
CA PRO A 5 -9.42 38.33 -21.88
C PRO A 5 -9.05 36.93 -21.41
N PHE A 6 -8.37 36.85 -20.25
CA PHE A 6 -8.02 35.58 -19.63
C PHE A 6 -9.25 34.68 -19.44
N GLY A 7 -9.10 33.39 -19.75
CA GLY A 7 -10.18 32.41 -19.65
C GLY A 7 -11.16 32.36 -20.82
N LEU A 8 -11.08 33.28 -21.78
CA LEU A 8 -11.95 33.32 -22.97
C LEU A 8 -11.23 32.82 -24.24
N TRP A 9 -10.06 32.26 -24.14
CA TRP A 9 -9.36 31.65 -25.27
C TRP A 9 -10.02 30.33 -25.67
N PRO A 10 -10.10 30.02 -26.97
CA PRO A 10 -10.50 28.70 -27.42
C PRO A 10 -9.52 27.68 -26.87
N SER A 11 -10.03 26.66 -26.17
CA SER A 11 -9.25 25.52 -25.69
C SER A 11 -9.61 24.29 -26.51
N PRO A 12 -8.63 23.47 -26.92
CA PRO A 12 -8.90 22.15 -27.50
C PRO A 12 -9.47 21.16 -26.47
N LEU A 13 -9.43 21.52 -25.18
CA LEU A 13 -9.94 20.69 -24.07
C LEU A 13 -11.18 21.36 -23.48
N ALA A 14 -12.28 20.65 -23.44
CA ALA A 14 -13.48 21.04 -22.71
C ALA A 14 -13.46 20.47 -21.27
N PRO A 15 -14.13 21.12 -20.30
CA PRO A 15 -14.25 20.55 -18.95
C PRO A 15 -14.81 19.12 -18.93
N GLY A 16 -15.70 18.77 -19.87
CA GLY A 16 -16.24 17.42 -20.04
C GLY A 16 -15.18 16.38 -20.40
N ASP A 17 -14.15 16.74 -21.17
CA ASP A 17 -13.07 15.82 -21.55
C ASP A 17 -12.24 15.40 -20.33
N LEU A 18 -12.02 16.32 -19.39
CA LEU A 18 -11.34 16.05 -18.13
C LEU A 18 -12.19 15.21 -17.17
N ALA A 19 -13.50 15.45 -17.17
CA ALA A 19 -14.45 14.71 -16.33
C ALA A 19 -14.66 13.27 -16.82
N ALA A 20 -14.56 13.04 -18.13
CA ALA A 20 -14.74 11.74 -18.76
C ALA A 20 -13.44 10.88 -18.77
N ALA A 21 -12.29 11.46 -18.41
CA ALA A 21 -11.02 10.76 -18.45
C ALA A 21 -10.98 9.60 -17.44
N THR A 22 -10.59 8.41 -17.90
CA THR A 22 -10.25 7.29 -17.01
C THR A 22 -8.99 7.63 -16.24
N ARG A 23 -9.02 7.43 -14.92
CA ARG A 23 -7.88 7.68 -14.03
C ARG A 23 -7.38 6.35 -13.49
N PHE A 24 -6.14 6.01 -13.78
CA PHE A 24 -5.45 4.89 -13.13
C PHE A 24 -5.04 5.32 -11.72
N ARG A 25 -5.37 4.50 -10.71
CA ARG A 25 -5.12 4.84 -9.31
C ARG A 25 -4.07 3.94 -8.68
N ASP A 26 -4.24 2.66 -8.81
CA ASP A 26 -3.36 1.65 -8.20
C ASP A 26 -3.42 0.34 -8.98
N LEU A 27 -2.41 -0.51 -8.82
CA LEU A 27 -2.33 -1.82 -9.45
C LEU A 27 -1.70 -2.85 -8.50
N ALA A 28 -2.09 -4.11 -8.65
CA ALA A 28 -1.54 -5.22 -7.89
C ALA A 28 -1.49 -6.50 -8.75
N TRP A 29 -0.43 -7.29 -8.56
CA TRP A 29 -0.37 -8.65 -9.08
C TRP A 29 -1.00 -9.62 -8.10
N ASP A 30 -1.69 -10.63 -8.60
CA ASP A 30 -2.06 -11.77 -7.75
C ASP A 30 -0.82 -12.57 -7.34
N SER A 31 -0.96 -13.38 -6.30
CA SER A 31 0.10 -14.25 -5.77
C SER A 31 0.64 -15.25 -6.79
N ASP A 32 -0.09 -15.50 -7.88
CA ASP A 32 0.33 -16.35 -8.99
C ASP A 32 1.38 -15.66 -9.90
N GLY A 33 1.56 -14.33 -9.76
CA GLY A 33 2.42 -13.51 -10.62
C GLY A 33 1.98 -13.46 -12.09
N ARG A 34 0.73 -13.81 -12.40
CA ARG A 34 0.21 -13.91 -13.76
C ARG A 34 -1.08 -13.11 -13.98
N THR A 35 -1.78 -12.78 -12.94
CA THR A 35 -3.03 -12.00 -13.01
C THR A 35 -2.77 -10.61 -12.50
N LEU A 36 -2.95 -9.60 -13.37
CA LEU A 36 -2.86 -8.18 -13.01
C LEU A 36 -4.25 -7.65 -12.71
N VAL A 37 -4.36 -6.89 -11.64
CA VAL A 37 -5.58 -6.15 -11.29
C VAL A 37 -5.21 -4.69 -11.07
N TRP A 38 -6.02 -3.77 -11.60
CA TRP A 38 -5.84 -2.34 -11.36
C TRP A 38 -7.16 -1.64 -11.10
N LEU A 39 -7.08 -0.49 -10.45
CA LEU A 39 -8.23 0.35 -10.13
C LEU A 39 -8.31 1.52 -11.12
N GLU A 40 -9.45 1.62 -11.79
CA GLU A 40 -9.82 2.76 -12.64
C GLU A 40 -10.88 3.63 -11.99
N GLY A 41 -10.65 4.94 -11.98
CA GLY A 41 -11.71 5.93 -11.73
C GLY A 41 -12.41 6.24 -13.03
N ARG A 42 -13.66 5.83 -13.16
CA ARG A 42 -14.53 6.13 -14.33
C ARG A 42 -15.71 7.01 -13.87
N GLY A 43 -15.56 8.32 -14.01
CA GLY A 43 -16.50 9.29 -13.42
C GLY A 43 -16.53 9.14 -11.88
N PRO A 44 -17.69 8.94 -11.25
CA PRO A 44 -17.80 8.78 -9.81
C PRO A 44 -17.44 7.36 -9.31
N GLN A 45 -17.29 6.39 -10.20
CA GLN A 45 -17.10 5.00 -9.86
C GLN A 45 -15.63 4.58 -9.86
N GLY A 46 -15.25 3.75 -8.87
CA GLY A 46 -14.01 2.99 -8.85
C GLY A 46 -14.26 1.57 -9.37
N ILE A 47 -13.61 1.20 -10.47
CA ILE A 47 -13.76 -0.11 -11.12
C ILE A 47 -12.44 -0.87 -11.04
N LEU A 48 -12.46 -2.06 -10.47
CA LEU A 48 -11.35 -3.00 -10.57
C LEU A 48 -11.41 -3.70 -11.93
N VAL A 49 -10.31 -3.63 -12.64
CA VAL A 49 -10.11 -4.33 -13.90
C VAL A 49 -9.14 -5.47 -13.68
N CYS A 50 -9.48 -6.66 -14.15
CA CYS A 50 -8.69 -7.88 -13.99
C CYS A 50 -8.22 -8.37 -15.36
N GLN A 51 -6.94 -8.68 -15.46
CA GLN A 51 -6.32 -9.24 -16.67
C GLN A 51 -5.46 -10.45 -16.32
N PRO A 52 -5.97 -11.68 -16.47
CA PRO A 52 -5.14 -12.88 -16.46
C PRO A 52 -4.16 -12.87 -17.63
N HIS A 53 -3.00 -13.50 -17.47
CA HIS A 53 -1.98 -13.57 -18.50
C HIS A 53 -2.51 -14.17 -19.80
N GLY A 54 -2.34 -13.43 -20.89
CA GLY A 54 -2.80 -13.85 -22.22
C GLY A 54 -4.29 -13.64 -22.50
N GLU A 55 -5.03 -13.08 -21.56
CA GLU A 55 -6.45 -12.76 -21.74
C GLU A 55 -6.68 -11.25 -21.89
N ALA A 56 -7.85 -10.88 -22.43
CA ALA A 56 -8.27 -9.49 -22.48
C ALA A 56 -8.66 -8.99 -21.07
N PRO A 57 -8.43 -7.70 -20.77
CA PRO A 57 -8.88 -7.12 -19.52
C PRO A 57 -10.41 -7.12 -19.43
N ARG A 58 -10.92 -7.30 -18.21
CA ARG A 58 -12.36 -7.28 -17.90
C ARG A 58 -12.65 -6.61 -16.58
N ASP A 59 -13.78 -5.95 -16.48
CA ASP A 59 -14.26 -5.38 -15.24
C ASP A 59 -14.60 -6.49 -14.24
N LEU A 60 -14.11 -6.33 -13.01
CA LEU A 60 -14.37 -7.28 -11.94
C LEU A 60 -15.66 -6.92 -11.18
N ASN A 61 -15.82 -5.63 -10.84
CA ASN A 61 -17.02 -5.11 -10.20
C ASN A 61 -17.78 -4.17 -11.16
N THR A 62 -19.12 -4.26 -11.16
CA THR A 62 -19.98 -3.42 -12.01
C THR A 62 -21.02 -2.64 -11.21
N THR A 63 -21.35 -3.08 -9.99
CA THR A 63 -22.40 -2.50 -9.15
C THR A 63 -21.85 -1.81 -7.90
N LEU A 64 -20.67 -2.19 -7.46
CA LEU A 64 -19.98 -1.61 -6.29
C LEU A 64 -18.92 -0.61 -6.75
N SER A 65 -18.76 0.49 -6.01
CA SER A 65 -17.70 1.46 -6.29
C SER A 65 -16.55 1.29 -5.32
N VAL A 66 -15.37 0.95 -5.83
CA VAL A 66 -14.17 0.73 -5.02
C VAL A 66 -13.55 2.06 -4.63
N ARG A 67 -13.55 2.36 -3.34
CA ARG A 67 -12.97 3.58 -2.79
C ARG A 67 -12.83 3.52 -1.27
N ALA A 68 -11.62 3.58 -0.77
CA ALA A 68 -11.34 3.78 0.64
C ALA A 68 -11.37 5.28 1.01
N GLN A 69 -11.76 5.58 2.24
CA GLN A 69 -11.98 6.94 2.71
C GLN A 69 -11.34 7.24 4.07
N VAL A 70 -10.44 6.36 4.56
CA VAL A 70 -9.71 6.61 5.81
C VAL A 70 -8.66 7.69 5.58
N GLY A 71 -8.65 8.71 6.43
CA GLY A 71 -7.77 9.86 6.30
C GLY A 71 -7.91 10.53 4.92
N TYR A 72 -6.82 10.60 4.17
CA TYR A 72 -6.78 11.18 2.82
C TYR A 72 -7.16 10.19 1.70
N GLY A 73 -7.60 8.99 2.06
CA GLY A 73 -7.97 7.93 1.11
C GLY A 73 -6.78 7.09 0.67
N GLY A 74 -6.98 6.30 -0.39
CA GLY A 74 -6.02 5.32 -0.89
C GLY A 74 -6.05 4.00 -0.13
N GLY A 75 -5.24 3.02 -0.56
CA GLY A 75 -5.29 1.67 -0.01
C GLY A 75 -6.64 1.01 -0.29
N ASP A 76 -7.14 1.19 -1.51
CA ASP A 76 -8.50 0.83 -1.90
C ASP A 76 -8.69 -0.68 -2.01
N PHE A 77 -7.64 -1.41 -2.39
CA PHE A 77 -7.73 -2.85 -2.60
C PHE A 77 -6.39 -3.59 -2.43
N ALA A 78 -6.48 -4.90 -2.34
CA ALA A 78 -5.36 -5.83 -2.44
C ALA A 78 -5.79 -7.08 -3.21
N VAL A 79 -4.81 -7.83 -3.73
CA VAL A 79 -5.04 -9.06 -4.48
C VAL A 79 -4.18 -10.17 -3.88
N ALA A 80 -4.78 -11.31 -3.64
CA ALA A 80 -4.06 -12.50 -3.20
C ALA A 80 -4.85 -13.78 -3.48
N ARG A 81 -4.15 -14.81 -3.92
CA ARG A 81 -4.68 -16.18 -4.04
C ARG A 81 -5.98 -16.28 -4.84
N GLY A 82 -6.03 -15.60 -5.99
CA GLY A 82 -7.18 -15.62 -6.87
C GLY A 82 -8.36 -14.78 -6.38
N HIS A 83 -8.16 -13.87 -5.42
CA HIS A 83 -9.20 -13.00 -4.90
C HIS A 83 -8.74 -11.54 -4.83
N ALA A 84 -9.65 -10.63 -5.13
CA ALA A 84 -9.55 -9.23 -4.79
C ALA A 84 -10.27 -8.98 -3.45
N TYR A 85 -9.61 -8.21 -2.59
CA TYR A 85 -10.16 -7.66 -1.35
C TYR A 85 -10.20 -6.16 -1.51
N PHE A 86 -11.36 -5.54 -1.41
CA PHE A 86 -11.49 -4.11 -1.68
C PHE A 86 -12.46 -3.42 -0.74
N VAL A 87 -12.24 -2.14 -0.57
CA VAL A 87 -13.16 -1.27 0.18
C VAL A 87 -14.17 -0.69 -0.78
N GLU A 88 -15.43 -0.88 -0.50
CA GLU A 88 -16.53 -0.24 -1.20
C GLU A 88 -16.78 1.16 -0.59
N TYR A 89 -17.37 2.06 -1.35
CA TYR A 89 -17.61 3.46 -0.98
C TYR A 89 -18.29 3.67 0.39
N SER A 90 -19.09 2.71 0.87
CA SER A 90 -19.68 2.73 2.22
C SER A 90 -18.64 2.53 3.36
N GLY A 91 -17.40 2.23 3.03
CA GLY A 91 -16.34 1.88 3.98
C GLY A 91 -16.23 0.39 4.30
N ARG A 92 -17.11 -0.44 3.73
CA ARG A 92 -17.18 -1.88 3.97
C ARG A 92 -16.16 -2.65 3.12
N LEU A 93 -15.55 -3.68 3.69
CA LEU A 93 -14.66 -4.60 2.96
C LEU A 93 -15.45 -5.71 2.27
N TYR A 94 -15.06 -5.95 1.03
CA TYR A 94 -15.58 -7.03 0.18
C TYR A 94 -14.46 -7.95 -0.29
N ARG A 95 -14.82 -9.21 -0.56
CA ARG A 95 -14.01 -10.20 -1.25
C ARG A 95 -14.69 -10.62 -2.54
N GLN A 96 -13.91 -10.74 -3.61
CA GLN A 96 -14.40 -11.23 -4.90
C GLN A 96 -13.39 -12.14 -5.56
N ALA A 97 -13.83 -13.28 -6.10
CA ALA A 97 -12.96 -14.16 -6.87
C ALA A 97 -12.54 -13.48 -8.19
N LEU A 98 -11.26 -13.59 -8.55
CA LEU A 98 -10.75 -13.05 -9.81
C LEU A 98 -11.28 -13.82 -11.02
N ALA A 99 -11.57 -15.09 -10.90
CA ALA A 99 -12.11 -15.91 -11.99
C ALA A 99 -13.51 -15.46 -12.41
N SER A 100 -14.47 -15.47 -11.48
CA SER A 100 -15.85 -15.04 -11.71
C SER A 100 -16.61 -15.07 -10.38
N GLY A 101 -17.79 -14.46 -10.37
CA GLY A 101 -18.73 -14.49 -9.23
C GLY A 101 -18.95 -13.11 -8.61
N PRO A 102 -19.98 -13.00 -7.76
CA PRO A 102 -20.29 -11.76 -7.08
C PRO A 102 -19.27 -11.43 -5.99
N ALA A 103 -19.16 -10.15 -5.65
CA ALA A 103 -18.47 -9.71 -4.45
C ALA A 103 -19.32 -10.03 -3.20
N HIS A 104 -18.66 -10.48 -2.16
CA HIS A 104 -19.27 -10.77 -0.85
C HIS A 104 -18.68 -9.86 0.21
N PRO A 105 -19.50 -9.22 1.07
CA PRO A 105 -19.00 -8.44 2.18
C PRO A 105 -18.38 -9.35 3.23
N ILE A 106 -17.19 -8.98 3.74
CA ILE A 106 -16.49 -9.71 4.79
C ILE A 106 -16.44 -8.94 6.12
N THR A 107 -16.90 -7.69 6.13
CA THR A 107 -17.09 -6.90 7.35
C THR A 107 -18.53 -6.40 7.43
N PRO A 108 -19.03 -6.06 8.63
CA PRO A 108 -20.29 -5.32 8.76
C PRO A 108 -20.14 -3.90 8.19
N GLU A 109 -21.24 -3.22 7.99
CA GLU A 109 -21.29 -1.80 7.65
C GLU A 109 -21.08 -0.96 8.93
N PHE A 110 -19.81 -0.75 9.29
CA PHE A 110 -19.40 -0.12 10.53
C PHE A 110 -18.03 0.54 10.37
N GLY A 111 -17.95 1.85 10.57
CA GLY A 111 -16.75 2.64 10.32
C GLY A 111 -16.29 2.60 8.86
N SER A 112 -15.02 2.94 8.64
CA SER A 112 -14.39 2.94 7.32
C SER A 112 -13.14 2.08 7.31
N ALA A 113 -12.89 1.36 6.22
CA ALA A 113 -11.70 0.54 6.04
C ALA A 113 -10.73 1.14 5.02
N ALA A 114 -9.44 0.80 5.12
CA ALA A 114 -8.41 1.05 4.13
C ALA A 114 -7.27 0.02 4.24
N SER A 115 -6.42 -0.04 3.22
CA SER A 115 -5.22 -0.89 3.19
C SER A 115 -5.49 -2.35 3.55
N PRO A 116 -6.46 -3.01 2.91
CA PRO A 116 -6.65 -4.44 3.12
C PRO A 116 -5.37 -5.19 2.82
N THR A 117 -4.91 -6.02 3.75
CA THR A 117 -3.62 -6.71 3.65
C THR A 117 -3.81 -8.18 3.99
N PRO A 118 -3.99 -9.05 2.98
CA PRO A 118 -4.20 -10.48 3.17
C PRO A 118 -2.97 -11.15 3.81
N SER A 119 -3.22 -12.09 4.72
CA SER A 119 -2.16 -12.93 5.28
C SER A 119 -1.57 -13.87 4.22
N PRO A 120 -0.32 -14.31 4.35
CA PRO A 120 0.34 -15.18 3.37
C PRO A 120 -0.39 -16.51 3.14
N ASP A 121 -1.11 -17.03 4.16
CA ASP A 121 -1.94 -18.23 4.04
C ASP A 121 -3.32 -17.96 3.44
N GLY A 122 -3.69 -16.68 3.23
CA GLY A 122 -4.96 -16.24 2.67
C GLY A 122 -6.16 -16.39 3.60
N ARG A 123 -5.95 -16.70 4.89
CA ARG A 123 -7.05 -16.96 5.84
C ARG A 123 -7.53 -15.71 6.56
N HIS A 124 -6.68 -14.70 6.69
CA HIS A 124 -6.95 -13.49 7.45
C HIS A 124 -6.64 -12.25 6.63
N LEU A 125 -7.31 -11.17 6.97
CA LEU A 125 -7.09 -9.85 6.40
C LEU A 125 -6.86 -8.87 7.56
N VAL A 126 -5.72 -8.19 7.56
CA VAL A 126 -5.49 -7.01 8.40
C VAL A 126 -5.80 -5.77 7.57
N TYR A 127 -6.39 -4.76 8.18
CA TYR A 127 -6.74 -3.51 7.52
C TYR A 127 -6.74 -2.35 8.52
N VAL A 128 -6.60 -1.13 8.02
CA VAL A 128 -6.83 0.08 8.81
C VAL A 128 -8.34 0.27 8.95
N HIS A 129 -8.81 0.38 10.17
CA HIS A 129 -10.20 0.66 10.51
C HIS A 129 -10.31 2.00 11.22
N SER A 130 -11.15 2.88 10.71
CA SER A 130 -11.45 4.18 11.30
C SER A 130 -12.90 4.26 11.72
N ASP A 131 -13.14 4.62 12.97
CA ASP A 131 -14.46 4.78 13.53
C ASP A 131 -14.46 5.94 14.53
N GLU A 132 -15.44 6.85 14.39
CA GLU A 132 -15.56 8.05 15.21
C GLU A 132 -14.25 8.87 15.32
N GLY A 133 -13.47 8.93 14.23
CA GLY A 133 -12.20 9.66 14.19
C GLY A 133 -11.04 8.97 14.90
N ARG A 134 -11.17 7.69 15.22
CA ARG A 134 -10.12 6.86 15.83
C ARG A 134 -9.74 5.72 14.91
N ASP A 135 -8.46 5.65 14.60
CA ASP A 135 -7.95 4.56 13.79
C ASP A 135 -7.48 3.38 14.65
N SER A 136 -7.46 2.21 14.04
CA SER A 136 -6.89 0.98 14.58
C SER A 136 -6.45 0.08 13.44
N LEU A 137 -5.57 -0.88 13.68
CA LEU A 137 -5.50 -2.04 12.82
C LEU A 137 -6.51 -3.08 13.29
N ALA A 138 -7.37 -3.51 12.39
CA ALA A 138 -8.34 -4.56 12.65
C ALA A 138 -7.99 -5.82 11.85
N VAL A 139 -8.49 -6.96 12.31
CA VAL A 139 -8.33 -8.26 11.64
C VAL A 139 -9.69 -8.95 11.50
N VAL A 140 -9.88 -9.60 10.36
CA VAL A 140 -11.03 -10.44 10.05
C VAL A 140 -10.57 -11.70 9.29
N ASP A 141 -11.32 -12.78 9.34
CA ASP A 141 -11.11 -13.90 8.41
C ASP A 141 -11.59 -13.53 7.01
N THR A 142 -10.97 -14.10 5.98
CA THR A 142 -11.25 -13.75 4.59
C THR A 142 -12.60 -14.26 4.07
N GLU A 143 -13.29 -15.12 4.81
CA GLU A 143 -14.64 -15.60 4.50
C GLU A 143 -15.73 -14.76 5.21
N GLY A 144 -15.35 -13.92 6.18
CA GLY A 144 -16.29 -13.08 6.94
C GLY A 144 -17.14 -13.85 7.96
N HIS A 145 -16.66 -15.01 8.43
CA HIS A 145 -17.38 -15.82 9.43
C HIS A 145 -17.27 -15.25 10.84
N HIS A 146 -16.20 -14.49 11.13
CA HIS A 146 -15.96 -13.88 12.41
C HIS A 146 -16.20 -12.37 12.36
N TRP A 147 -16.70 -11.84 13.47
CA TRP A 147 -16.77 -10.40 13.64
C TRP A 147 -15.34 -9.80 13.66
N PRO A 148 -15.09 -8.67 12.97
CA PRO A 148 -13.78 -8.04 12.99
C PRO A 148 -13.33 -7.71 14.41
N GLN A 149 -12.04 -7.93 14.69
CA GLN A 149 -11.44 -7.63 15.99
C GLN A 149 -10.36 -6.56 15.83
N ARG A 150 -10.28 -5.65 16.79
CA ARG A 150 -9.17 -4.68 16.87
C ARG A 150 -7.90 -5.44 17.24
N LEU A 151 -6.90 -5.40 16.34
CA LEU A 151 -5.61 -6.05 16.51
C LEU A 151 -4.60 -5.12 17.16
N VAL A 152 -4.56 -3.85 16.75
CA VAL A 152 -3.66 -2.82 17.27
C VAL A 152 -4.45 -1.57 17.58
N THR A 153 -4.19 -1.00 18.75
CA THR A 153 -4.76 0.27 19.21
C THR A 153 -3.70 1.05 19.98
N GLY A 154 -3.96 2.31 20.29
CA GLY A 154 -3.15 3.14 21.19
C GLY A 154 -2.42 4.30 20.51
N ALA A 155 -2.32 4.31 19.18
CA ALA A 155 -1.94 5.48 18.41
C ALA A 155 -3.17 6.13 17.77
N ASP A 156 -3.04 7.38 17.31
CA ASP A 156 -4.11 8.09 16.64
C ASP A 156 -4.30 7.60 15.19
N PHE A 157 -3.20 7.23 14.51
CA PHE A 157 -3.21 6.86 13.10
C PHE A 157 -2.37 5.61 12.81
N TYR A 158 -2.80 4.87 11.78
CA TYR A 158 -2.16 3.65 11.30
C TYR A 158 -2.08 3.62 9.79
N MET A 159 -0.98 3.04 9.26
CA MET A 159 -0.75 2.94 7.82
C MET A 159 0.09 1.71 7.48
N GLN A 160 -0.06 1.22 6.26
CA GLN A 160 0.84 0.27 5.60
C GLN A 160 1.14 -1.00 6.43
N PRO A 161 0.12 -1.73 6.92
CA PRO A 161 0.37 -3.02 7.55
C PRO A 161 1.01 -3.99 6.55
N ALA A 162 1.99 -4.76 7.01
CA ALA A 162 2.73 -5.73 6.19
C ALA A 162 2.95 -7.03 6.96
N TRP A 163 2.56 -8.15 6.35
CA TRP A 163 2.79 -9.47 6.90
C TRP A 163 4.20 -9.97 6.58
N HIS A 164 4.84 -10.56 7.57
CA HIS A 164 5.99 -11.43 7.30
C HIS A 164 5.55 -12.65 6.49
N PRO A 165 6.34 -13.15 5.50
CA PRO A 165 5.93 -14.26 4.62
C PRO A 165 5.52 -15.55 5.33
N LYS A 166 6.00 -15.78 6.56
CA LYS A 166 5.58 -16.93 7.40
C LYS A 166 4.25 -16.69 8.13
N GLY A 167 3.71 -15.46 8.10
CA GLY A 167 2.48 -15.10 8.81
C GLY A 167 2.63 -15.00 10.34
N ASP A 168 3.85 -15.04 10.86
CA ASP A 168 4.16 -15.04 12.29
C ASP A 168 4.51 -13.66 12.86
N ARG A 169 4.63 -12.64 12.00
CA ARG A 169 4.92 -11.26 12.37
C ARG A 169 4.12 -10.29 11.51
N LEU A 170 3.87 -9.09 12.08
CA LEU A 170 3.26 -7.96 11.38
C LEU A 170 4.11 -6.72 11.64
N ALA A 171 4.38 -5.96 10.59
CA ALA A 171 4.94 -4.62 10.68
C ALA A 171 3.89 -3.59 10.24
N TRP A 172 3.97 -2.36 10.76
CA TRP A 172 3.09 -1.26 10.36
C TRP A 172 3.70 0.08 10.73
N ILE A 173 3.14 1.15 10.20
CA ILE A 173 3.44 2.53 10.57
C ILE A 173 2.32 3.06 11.47
N GLU A 174 2.71 3.76 12.55
CA GLU A 174 1.77 4.48 13.42
C GLU A 174 2.34 5.84 13.82
N TRP A 175 1.48 6.81 14.10
CA TRP A 175 1.85 8.12 14.64
C TRP A 175 0.71 8.73 15.44
N ASP A 176 1.00 9.83 16.14
CA ASP A 176 0.04 10.53 16.99
C ASP A 176 0.05 12.03 16.66
N HIS A 177 -1.03 12.71 16.95
CA HIS A 177 -1.06 14.17 16.93
C HIS A 177 0.03 14.77 17.85
N PRO A 178 0.62 15.92 17.52
CA PRO A 178 0.29 16.79 16.39
C PRO A 178 1.01 16.42 15.08
N GLN A 179 1.83 15.35 15.04
CA GLN A 179 2.58 14.96 13.86
C GLN A 179 1.66 14.55 12.72
N MET A 180 2.07 14.93 11.53
CA MET A 180 1.55 14.39 10.27
C MET A 180 2.47 13.24 9.79
N PRO A 181 2.05 12.40 8.85
CA PRO A 181 2.87 11.27 8.39
C PRO A 181 4.17 11.68 7.66
N TRP A 182 4.39 12.96 7.47
CA TRP A 182 5.61 13.55 6.92
C TRP A 182 6.44 14.34 7.94
N ASP A 183 6.00 14.42 9.20
CA ASP A 183 6.76 15.06 10.29
C ASP A 183 7.49 14.01 11.13
N GLY A 184 6.79 12.97 11.56
CA GLY A 184 7.36 11.91 12.35
C GLY A 184 6.41 10.71 12.48
N THR A 185 6.95 9.52 12.31
CA THR A 185 6.21 8.26 12.36
C THR A 185 7.04 7.17 13.00
N ARG A 186 6.40 6.11 13.47
CA ARG A 186 7.07 4.94 14.07
C ARG A 186 6.80 3.70 13.23
N LEU A 187 7.87 2.98 12.90
CA LEU A 187 7.81 1.62 12.36
C LEU A 187 7.73 0.63 13.52
N MET A 188 6.62 -0.07 13.57
CA MET A 188 6.35 -1.09 14.58
C MET A 188 6.53 -2.48 14.01
N LEU A 189 6.96 -3.40 14.86
CA LEU A 189 7.01 -4.84 14.59
C LEU A 189 6.43 -5.60 15.77
N ALA A 190 5.57 -6.59 15.49
CA ALA A 190 5.08 -7.50 16.50
C ALA A 190 5.12 -8.95 16.03
N GLN A 191 5.30 -9.87 16.97
CA GLN A 191 5.03 -11.28 16.78
C GLN A 191 3.52 -11.51 16.86
N LEU A 192 3.02 -12.48 16.11
CA LEU A 192 1.64 -12.89 16.11
C LEU A 192 1.50 -14.28 16.76
N ALA A 193 0.44 -14.42 17.54
CA ALA A 193 -0.06 -15.69 18.03
C ALA A 193 -1.49 -15.89 17.55
N ARG A 194 -2.08 -17.04 17.81
CA ARG A 194 -3.51 -17.28 17.55
C ARG A 194 -4.31 -17.13 18.85
N SER A 195 -5.42 -16.40 18.75
CA SER A 195 -6.43 -16.33 19.81
C SER A 195 -7.18 -17.66 19.92
N ARG A 196 -8.06 -17.78 20.91
CA ARG A 196 -8.94 -18.97 21.06
C ARG A 196 -9.86 -19.18 19.84
N ASP A 197 -10.25 -18.09 19.18
CA ASP A 197 -11.12 -18.10 18.00
C ASP A 197 -10.33 -18.28 16.69
N GLY A 198 -9.01 -18.53 16.79
CA GLY A 198 -8.13 -18.76 15.63
C GLY A 198 -7.65 -17.49 14.94
N LEU A 199 -8.15 -16.30 15.30
CA LEU A 199 -7.71 -15.03 14.74
C LEU A 199 -6.31 -14.65 15.25
N PRO A 200 -5.50 -13.92 14.46
CA PRO A 200 -4.23 -13.39 14.91
C PRO A 200 -4.39 -12.44 16.10
N CYS A 201 -3.47 -12.54 17.06
CA CYS A 201 -3.34 -11.59 18.17
C CYS A 201 -1.88 -11.21 18.37
N LEU A 202 -1.63 -9.98 18.82
CA LEU A 202 -0.28 -9.46 18.99
C LEU A 202 0.43 -10.03 20.20
N ARG A 203 1.76 -10.21 20.04
CA ARG A 203 2.72 -10.41 21.12
C ARG A 203 4.00 -9.61 20.83
N ASN A 204 4.67 -9.18 21.89
CA ASN A 204 6.01 -8.56 21.81
C ASN A 204 6.11 -7.39 20.79
N LYS A 205 5.17 -6.42 20.87
CA LYS A 205 5.22 -5.19 20.06
C LYS A 205 6.49 -4.38 20.40
N THR A 206 7.26 -3.98 19.38
CA THR A 206 8.46 -3.17 19.51
C THR A 206 8.51 -2.09 18.44
N THR A 207 9.05 -0.91 18.78
CA THR A 207 9.41 0.12 17.79
C THR A 207 10.76 -0.23 17.19
N LEU A 208 10.85 -0.28 15.86
CA LEU A 208 12.10 -0.58 15.15
C LEU A 208 12.84 0.67 14.68
N ALA A 209 12.12 1.69 14.26
CA ALA A 209 12.67 2.93 13.71
C ALA A 209 11.63 4.05 13.78
N GLY A 210 12.10 5.31 13.58
CA GLY A 210 11.27 6.49 13.57
C GLY A 210 10.95 7.00 14.98
N ASP A 211 10.57 8.26 15.03
CA ASP A 211 10.16 8.98 16.23
C ASP A 211 9.28 10.19 15.85
N ILE A 212 9.21 11.20 16.73
CA ILE A 212 8.39 12.41 16.50
C ILE A 212 8.98 13.36 15.44
N ASP A 213 10.26 13.23 15.10
CA ASP A 213 11.00 14.11 14.17
C ASP A 213 11.63 13.30 13.01
N THR A 214 11.36 12.02 12.94
CA THR A 214 11.89 11.11 11.90
C THR A 214 10.76 10.39 11.20
N VAL A 215 10.69 10.52 9.90
CA VAL A 215 9.71 9.81 9.07
C VAL A 215 10.20 8.42 8.72
N VAL A 216 9.34 7.44 8.91
CA VAL A 216 9.49 6.08 8.38
C VAL A 216 8.23 5.68 7.63
N ALA A 217 8.39 4.99 6.51
CA ALA A 217 7.28 4.60 5.66
C ALA A 217 7.56 3.27 4.95
N GLN A 218 6.49 2.66 4.48
CA GLN A 218 6.46 1.48 3.63
C GLN A 218 7.33 0.32 4.16
N PRO A 219 7.00 -0.26 5.34
CA PRO A 219 7.64 -1.50 5.77
C PRO A 219 7.32 -2.63 4.77
N HIS A 220 8.35 -3.29 4.26
CA HIS A 220 8.18 -4.37 3.31
C HIS A 220 9.15 -5.50 3.63
N PHE A 221 8.62 -6.68 3.94
CA PHE A 221 9.44 -7.86 4.14
C PHE A 221 9.94 -8.43 2.82
N SER A 222 11.18 -8.89 2.81
CA SER A 222 11.68 -9.66 1.66
C SER A 222 10.87 -10.95 1.48
N PRO A 223 10.65 -11.44 0.24
CA PRO A 223 9.92 -12.68 -0.01
C PRO A 223 10.45 -13.90 0.75
N ASN A 224 11.75 -13.97 1.00
CA ASN A 224 12.37 -15.04 1.83
C ASN A 224 12.20 -14.83 3.35
N GLY A 225 11.63 -13.71 3.78
CA GLY A 225 11.39 -13.38 5.19
C GLY A 225 12.64 -13.02 6.01
N ARG A 226 13.80 -12.86 5.39
CA ARG A 226 15.04 -12.55 6.10
C ARG A 226 15.18 -11.09 6.48
N HIS A 227 14.69 -10.19 5.62
CA HIS A 227 14.89 -8.76 5.75
C HIS A 227 13.56 -8.02 5.86
N LEU A 228 13.59 -6.89 6.54
CA LEU A 228 12.57 -5.84 6.49
C LEU A 228 13.21 -4.59 5.92
N VAL A 229 12.68 -4.07 4.82
CA VAL A 229 13.10 -2.80 4.22
C VAL A 229 12.04 -1.74 4.49
N TYR A 230 12.47 -0.51 4.69
CA TYR A 230 11.61 0.65 4.88
C TYR A 230 12.31 1.92 4.36
N ALA A 231 11.56 2.95 4.05
CA ALA A 231 12.08 4.28 3.76
C ALA A 231 12.17 5.10 5.05
N SER A 232 13.23 5.89 5.22
CA SER A 232 13.37 6.81 6.34
C SER A 232 14.29 8.00 6.02
N ASP A 233 13.92 9.16 6.54
CA ASP A 233 14.66 10.41 6.40
C ASP A 233 15.64 10.70 7.55
N GLN A 234 15.93 9.73 8.40
CA GLN A 234 16.81 9.88 9.58
C GLN A 234 18.24 10.41 9.26
N ARG A 235 18.58 10.56 7.97
CA ARG A 235 19.82 11.21 7.47
C ARG A 235 19.54 12.46 6.62
N GLY A 236 18.38 13.07 6.77
CA GLY A 236 17.98 14.30 6.08
C GLY A 236 17.28 14.08 4.73
N HIS A 237 17.52 12.97 4.04
CA HIS A 237 16.81 12.54 2.84
C HIS A 237 16.16 11.19 3.05
N SER A 238 15.01 10.96 2.38
CA SER A 238 14.31 9.68 2.44
C SER A 238 15.13 8.60 1.73
N ASN A 239 15.79 7.75 2.50
CA ASN A 239 16.64 6.65 2.03
C ASN A 239 16.01 5.30 2.34
N LEU A 240 16.44 4.26 1.61
CA LEU A 240 16.09 2.87 1.91
C LEU A 240 16.97 2.30 3.03
N TRP A 241 16.34 1.68 4.00
CA TRP A 241 16.97 1.03 5.13
C TRP A 241 16.60 -0.44 5.17
N LEU A 242 17.58 -1.29 5.44
CA LEU A 242 17.39 -2.74 5.58
C LEU A 242 17.72 -3.17 7.00
N ARG A 243 16.78 -3.89 7.60
CA ARG A 243 17.00 -4.61 8.86
C ARG A 243 17.07 -6.11 8.60
N ASP A 244 18.14 -6.75 9.00
CA ASP A 244 18.23 -8.20 9.08
C ASP A 244 17.47 -8.67 10.33
N LEU A 245 16.47 -9.52 10.13
CA LEU A 245 15.57 -9.94 11.20
C LEU A 245 16.16 -11.01 12.14
N ALA A 246 17.26 -11.62 11.74
CA ALA A 246 17.96 -12.61 12.56
C ALA A 246 19.01 -11.96 13.47
N SER A 247 19.87 -11.10 12.92
CA SER A 247 20.89 -10.40 13.69
C SER A 247 20.38 -9.15 14.40
N GLY A 248 19.29 -8.55 13.88
CA GLY A 248 18.81 -7.25 14.33
C GLY A 248 19.64 -6.07 13.83
N GLU A 249 20.59 -6.28 12.94
CA GLU A 249 21.42 -5.26 12.35
C GLU A 249 20.65 -4.43 11.32
N THR A 250 20.86 -3.11 11.32
CA THR A 250 20.20 -2.18 10.39
C THR A 250 21.26 -1.39 9.63
N ARG A 251 21.09 -1.28 8.30
CA ARG A 251 21.99 -0.51 7.43
C ARG A 251 21.23 0.31 6.39
N CYS A 252 21.77 1.46 6.01
CA CYS A 252 21.31 2.25 4.90
C CYS A 252 21.69 1.57 3.58
N LEU A 253 20.76 1.52 2.62
CA LEU A 253 20.96 0.92 1.30
C LEU A 253 21.22 1.94 0.20
N SER A 254 20.62 3.12 0.31
CA SER A 254 20.71 4.19 -0.69
C SER A 254 21.23 5.45 -0.04
N GLU A 255 22.48 5.42 0.43
CA GLU A 255 23.13 6.57 1.06
C GLU A 255 23.32 7.69 0.02
N ASP A 256 22.30 8.55 -0.11
CA ASP A 256 22.17 9.48 -1.23
C ASP A 256 21.52 10.79 -0.75
N ALA A 257 21.83 11.88 -1.47
CA ALA A 257 21.21 13.19 -1.32
C ALA A 257 19.88 13.33 -2.12
N HIS A 258 19.26 12.21 -2.49
CA HIS A 258 18.02 12.18 -3.25
C HIS A 258 16.96 11.35 -2.51
N ASP A 259 15.72 11.85 -2.51
CA ASP A 259 14.62 11.13 -1.87
C ASP A 259 14.16 9.93 -2.71
N VAL A 260 14.11 8.78 -2.05
CA VAL A 260 13.55 7.54 -2.63
C VAL A 260 12.04 7.48 -2.47
N ALA A 261 11.51 8.03 -1.38
CA ALA A 261 10.08 8.08 -1.13
C ALA A 261 9.64 9.52 -0.87
N GLY A 262 8.52 9.91 -1.41
CA GLY A 262 7.84 11.15 -1.02
C GLY A 262 7.03 10.96 0.26
N PRO A 263 6.44 12.04 0.79
CA PRO A 263 5.55 11.98 1.95
C PRO A 263 4.40 10.99 1.75
N ALA A 264 4.02 10.29 2.80
CA ALA A 264 2.92 9.33 2.78
C ALA A 264 1.55 10.04 2.86
N TRP A 265 1.16 10.71 1.76
CA TRP A 265 -0.08 11.48 1.67
C TRP A 265 -1.35 10.64 1.79
N ILE A 266 -1.32 9.41 1.29
CA ILE A 266 -2.48 8.50 1.23
C ILE A 266 -2.05 7.10 1.62
N GLN A 267 -3.02 6.28 1.99
CA GLN A 267 -2.83 4.85 2.21
C GLN A 267 -2.36 4.15 0.92
N GLY A 268 -1.59 3.07 1.04
CA GLY A 268 -1.20 2.22 -0.09
C GLY A 268 -0.07 2.76 -0.99
N LEU A 269 0.51 3.94 -0.70
CA LEU A 269 1.65 4.45 -1.46
C LEU A 269 2.85 3.50 -1.41
N ARG A 270 3.47 3.29 -2.57
CA ARG A 270 4.65 2.43 -2.73
C ARG A 270 5.72 3.16 -3.52
N ALA A 271 6.95 3.19 -3.00
CA ALA A 271 8.12 3.77 -3.65
C ALA A 271 9.14 2.71 -4.05
N PHE A 272 9.03 1.50 -3.50
CA PHE A 272 9.95 0.40 -3.81
C PHE A 272 9.25 -0.96 -3.69
N SER A 273 9.87 -1.99 -4.29
CA SER A 273 9.44 -3.38 -4.21
C SER A 273 10.64 -4.32 -4.32
N PHE A 274 10.51 -5.52 -3.75
CA PHE A 274 11.48 -6.59 -3.93
C PHE A 274 11.28 -7.33 -5.24
N SER A 275 12.38 -7.85 -5.81
CA SER A 275 12.31 -8.97 -6.76
C SER A 275 11.84 -10.24 -6.04
N ALA A 276 11.21 -11.15 -6.78
CA ALA A 276 10.68 -12.41 -6.22
C ALA A 276 11.76 -13.27 -5.55
N ASP A 277 13.00 -13.21 -6.01
CA ASP A 277 14.16 -13.94 -5.46
C ASP A 277 14.79 -13.27 -4.22
N SER A 278 14.28 -12.11 -3.81
CA SER A 278 14.79 -11.33 -2.66
C SER A 278 16.19 -10.74 -2.84
N HIS A 279 16.75 -10.69 -4.04
CA HIS A 279 18.11 -10.19 -4.27
C HIS A 279 18.18 -8.76 -4.76
N THR A 280 17.08 -8.24 -5.31
CA THR A 280 17.02 -6.90 -5.88
C THR A 280 15.87 -6.11 -5.30
N LEU A 281 16.09 -4.82 -5.05
CA LEU A 281 15.03 -3.84 -4.83
C LEU A 281 14.89 -2.98 -6.09
N TYR A 282 13.66 -2.78 -6.52
CA TYR A 282 13.29 -1.77 -7.51
C TYR A 282 12.70 -0.58 -6.77
N PHE A 283 13.12 0.62 -7.11
CA PHE A 283 12.65 1.83 -6.44
C PHE A 283 12.65 3.04 -7.36
N ILE A 284 11.89 4.05 -6.95
CA ILE A 284 11.82 5.33 -7.64
C ILE A 284 12.65 6.34 -6.85
N ARG A 285 13.51 7.08 -7.54
CA ARG A 285 14.34 8.14 -6.97
C ARG A 285 14.08 9.45 -7.68
N GLY A 286 13.96 10.55 -6.92
CA GLY A 286 13.86 11.89 -7.45
C GLY A 286 15.24 12.43 -7.87
N GLU A 287 15.42 12.77 -9.14
CA GLU A 287 16.65 13.36 -9.66
C GLU A 287 16.31 14.53 -10.58
N ASN A 288 16.88 15.70 -10.34
CA ASN A 288 16.71 16.89 -11.19
C ASN A 288 15.24 17.18 -11.55
N SER A 289 14.35 17.17 -10.56
CA SER A 289 12.90 17.35 -10.72
C SER A 289 12.20 16.26 -11.53
N GLN A 290 12.83 15.13 -11.77
CA GLN A 290 12.26 13.95 -12.41
C GLN A 290 12.30 12.76 -11.47
N ARG A 291 11.36 11.84 -11.62
CA ARG A 291 11.37 10.53 -10.94
C ARG A 291 11.90 9.48 -11.89
N ARG A 292 12.85 8.67 -11.44
CA ARG A 292 13.47 7.61 -12.25
C ARG A 292 13.48 6.30 -11.49
N ALA A 293 13.24 5.22 -12.23
CA ALA A 293 13.33 3.87 -11.70
C ALA A 293 14.78 3.39 -11.64
N HIS A 294 15.12 2.76 -10.53
CA HIS A 294 16.42 2.14 -10.28
C HIS A 294 16.25 0.73 -9.76
N SER A 295 17.26 -0.08 -9.94
CA SER A 295 17.44 -1.35 -9.26
C SER A 295 18.64 -1.28 -8.31
N LEU A 296 18.52 -1.91 -7.15
CA LEU A 296 19.58 -2.04 -6.15
C LEU A 296 19.82 -3.53 -5.87
N ASN A 297 21.02 -3.99 -6.13
CA ASN A 297 21.44 -5.34 -5.76
C ASN A 297 21.79 -5.38 -4.26
N LEU A 298 21.09 -6.19 -3.48
CA LEU A 298 21.23 -6.23 -2.02
C LEU A 298 22.54 -6.85 -1.53
N GLN A 299 23.17 -7.67 -2.37
CA GLN A 299 24.44 -8.32 -2.03
C GLN A 299 25.64 -7.38 -2.30
N THR A 300 25.64 -6.71 -3.44
CA THR A 300 26.75 -5.81 -3.84
C THR A 300 26.55 -4.36 -3.42
N GLY A 301 25.32 -3.93 -3.13
CA GLY A 301 24.96 -2.55 -2.89
C GLY A 301 24.92 -1.68 -4.17
N THR A 302 25.07 -2.30 -5.35
CA THR A 302 25.12 -1.56 -6.62
C THR A 302 23.74 -1.05 -7.00
N ILE A 303 23.62 0.27 -7.25
CA ILE A 303 22.43 0.93 -7.76
C ILE A 303 22.60 1.16 -9.27
N THR A 304 21.60 0.78 -10.06
CA THR A 304 21.62 0.91 -11.53
C THR A 304 20.31 1.52 -12.03
N PRO A 305 20.34 2.58 -12.87
CA PRO A 305 19.13 3.14 -13.46
C PRO A 305 18.50 2.17 -14.46
N ILE A 306 17.16 2.11 -14.49
CA ILE A 306 16.40 1.30 -15.44
C ILE A 306 16.04 2.19 -16.64
N LEU A 307 16.95 2.22 -17.64
CA LEU A 307 16.85 3.12 -18.78
C LEU A 307 15.59 2.90 -19.63
N ALA A 308 15.05 1.68 -19.68
CA ALA A 308 13.82 1.37 -20.40
C ALA A 308 12.60 2.15 -19.86
N LEU A 309 12.66 2.63 -18.61
CA LEU A 309 11.61 3.40 -17.95
C LEU A 309 11.92 4.91 -17.86
N ALA A 310 12.97 5.38 -18.52
CA ALA A 310 13.44 6.79 -18.39
C ALA A 310 12.44 7.85 -18.91
N GLY A 311 11.47 7.44 -19.74
CA GLY A 311 10.42 8.32 -20.27
C GLY A 311 9.16 8.44 -19.40
N TYR A 312 9.11 7.71 -18.27
CA TYR A 312 7.92 7.68 -17.40
C TYR A 312 8.16 8.50 -16.14
N SER A 313 7.20 9.37 -15.81
CA SER A 313 7.25 10.21 -14.59
C SER A 313 6.60 9.52 -13.37
N HIS A 314 5.79 8.49 -13.62
CA HIS A 314 5.14 7.66 -12.60
C HIS A 314 5.30 6.20 -13.03
N ILE A 315 5.76 5.37 -12.14
CA ILE A 315 6.02 3.94 -12.36
C ILE A 315 5.37 3.15 -11.24
#